data_40e4298412c67cddf4282a1d615fc8c9
#
_entry.id   40e4298412c67cddf4282a1d615fc8c9
#
_cell.length_a   1.000
_cell.length_b   1.000
_cell.length_c   1.000
_cell.angle_alpha   90.00
_cell.angle_beta   90.00
_cell.angle_gamma   90.00
#
_symmetry.space_group_name_H-M   'P 1'
#
loop_
_entity.id
_entity.type
_entity.pdbx_description
1 polymer ?
#
loop_
_entity_poly.entity_id
_entity_poly.type
_entity_poly.pdbx_seq_one_letter_code
_entity_poly.pdbx_strand_id
1 'polypeptide(L)'
;MEDVVNFPKHYRQSKTETIDLIKESMTTEEFHGYLKGACMKYMSRYKYKGQPVQDLEKAEWYLRRLIVEVLEQDVEVDWLLNYRGGS
;
A
#
# COMPACT_ATOMS: atom_id res chain seq x y z
N MET A 1 3.93 -20.74 4.43
CA MET A 1 3.90 -20.50 3.97
C MET A 1 4.23 -20.25 3.61
N GLU A 2 4.75 -20.09 3.67
CA GLU A 2 5.22 -19.84 3.31
C GLU A 2 4.91 -19.15 3.15
N ASP A 3 4.73 -18.88 3.51
CA ASP A 3 4.64 -18.22 3.28
C ASP A 3 4.14 -17.47 3.26
N VAL A 4 3.42 -18.24 4.36
CA VAL A 4 2.78 -17.03 4.23
C VAL A 4 3.68 -15.92 3.97
N VAL A 5 4.48 -15.73 4.85
CA VAL A 5 5.52 -14.83 4.58
C VAL A 5 6.31 -15.33 3.45
N ASN A 6 6.30 -16.60 3.33
CA ASN A 6 6.95 -17.23 2.24
C ASN A 6 6.01 -17.55 1.17
N PHE A 7 5.61 -16.55 0.45
CA PHE A 7 4.77 -16.76 -0.71
C PHE A 7 5.54 -17.48 -1.78
N PRO A 8 4.88 -18.32 -2.55
CA PRO A 8 5.51 -18.85 -3.73
C PRO A 8 5.96 -17.72 -4.61
N LYS A 9 7.04 -17.95 -5.28
CA LYS A 9 7.59 -16.92 -6.13
C LYS A 9 6.61 -16.38 -7.13
N HIS A 10 5.93 -17.27 -7.82
CA HIS A 10 5.01 -16.81 -8.85
C HIS A 10 3.86 -16.01 -8.26
N TYR A 11 3.45 -16.35 -7.06
CA TYR A 11 2.37 -15.60 -6.44
C TYR A 11 2.81 -14.17 -6.15
N ARG A 12 3.99 -14.04 -5.59
CA ARG A 12 4.50 -12.72 -5.24
C ARG A 12 4.75 -11.88 -6.47
N GLN A 13 5.28 -12.52 -7.51
CA GLN A 13 5.51 -11.82 -8.76
C GLN A 13 4.22 -11.30 -9.36
N SER A 14 3.22 -12.15 -9.39
CA SER A 14 1.95 -11.78 -9.97
C SER A 14 1.35 -10.59 -9.25
N LYS A 15 1.40 -10.61 -7.93
CA LYS A 15 0.84 -9.53 -7.16
C LYS A 15 1.60 -8.24 -7.39
N THR A 16 2.90 -8.32 -7.42
CA THR A 16 3.72 -7.15 -7.64
C THR A 16 3.49 -6.57 -9.01
N GLU A 17 3.40 -7.43 -10.00
CA GLU A 17 3.19 -6.95 -11.34
C GLU A 17 1.87 -6.22 -11.49
N THR A 18 0.84 -6.73 -10.85
CA THR A 18 -0.46 -6.10 -10.95
C THR A 18 -0.45 -4.71 -10.34
N ILE A 19 0.13 -4.58 -9.16
CA ILE A 19 0.13 -3.27 -8.51
C ILE A 19 0.99 -2.29 -9.30
N ASP A 20 2.05 -2.76 -9.91
CA ASP A 20 2.89 -1.89 -10.71
C ASP A 20 2.18 -1.42 -11.97
N LEU A 21 1.40 -2.30 -12.58
CA LEU A 21 0.61 -1.91 -13.73
C LEU A 21 -0.42 -0.86 -13.36
N ILE A 22 -1.05 -1.04 -12.22
CA ILE A 22 -2.01 -0.05 -11.74
C ILE A 22 -1.32 1.30 -11.54
N LYS A 23 -0.15 1.25 -10.93
CA LYS A 23 0.59 2.48 -10.70
C LYS A 23 0.89 3.19 -12.00
N GLU A 24 1.31 2.44 -13.01
CA GLU A 24 1.67 3.05 -14.28
C GLU A 24 0.49 3.65 -15.01
N SER A 25 -0.70 3.17 -14.71
CA SER A 25 -1.89 3.65 -15.38
C SER A 25 -2.48 4.89 -14.73
N MET A 26 -1.86 5.38 -13.67
CA MET A 26 -2.42 6.47 -12.87
C MET A 26 -1.42 7.56 -12.67
N THR A 27 -1.92 8.75 -12.42
CA THR A 27 -1.06 9.81 -11.93
C THR A 27 -0.66 9.47 -10.50
N THR A 28 0.32 10.21 -10.00
CA THR A 28 0.76 9.99 -8.63
C THR A 28 -0.38 10.16 -7.64
N GLU A 29 -1.15 11.21 -7.80
CA GLU A 29 -2.27 11.45 -6.90
C GLU A 29 -3.33 10.36 -7.00
N GLU A 30 -3.60 9.91 -8.21
CA GLU A 30 -4.58 8.85 -8.39
C GLU A 30 -4.13 7.58 -7.72
N PHE A 31 -2.86 7.25 -7.84
CA PHE A 31 -2.36 6.03 -7.24
C PHE A 31 -2.40 6.12 -5.72
N HIS A 32 -2.06 7.28 -5.17
CA HIS A 32 -2.20 7.48 -3.73
C HIS A 32 -3.64 7.26 -3.29
N GLY A 33 -4.58 7.80 -4.06
CA GLY A 33 -5.99 7.61 -3.73
C GLY A 33 -6.43 6.16 -3.84
N TYR A 34 -5.92 5.47 -4.84
CA TYR A 34 -6.23 4.07 -4.98
C TYR A 34 -5.77 3.27 -3.77
N LEU A 35 -4.53 3.50 -3.35
CA LEU A 35 -3.99 2.78 -2.20
C LEU A 35 -4.74 3.12 -0.92
N LYS A 36 -5.05 4.38 -0.75
CA LYS A 36 -5.82 4.82 0.41
C LYS A 36 -7.18 4.15 0.42
N GLY A 37 -7.84 4.14 -0.72
CA GLY A 37 -9.17 3.53 -0.79
C GLY A 37 -9.13 2.04 -0.53
N ALA A 38 -8.13 1.36 -1.06
CA ALA A 38 -8.01 -0.07 -0.82
C ALA A 38 -7.77 -0.36 0.66
N CYS A 39 -6.92 0.43 1.28
CA CYS A 39 -6.67 0.27 2.70
C CYS A 39 -7.96 0.45 3.49
N MET A 40 -8.68 1.52 3.20
CA MET A 40 -9.92 1.81 3.91
C MET A 40 -10.97 0.74 3.67
N LYS A 41 -11.01 0.20 2.47
CA LYS A 41 -11.94 -0.86 2.17
C LYS A 41 -11.74 -2.05 3.11
N TYR A 42 -10.51 -2.48 3.26
CA TYR A 42 -10.26 -3.63 4.12
C TYR A 42 -10.43 -3.30 5.59
N MET A 43 -10.10 -2.07 5.97
CA MET A 43 -10.34 -1.65 7.33
C MET A 43 -11.82 -1.64 7.67
N SER A 44 -12.66 -1.29 6.71
CA SER A 44 -14.08 -1.19 6.99
C SER A 44 -14.76 -2.55 7.00
N ARG A 45 -14.16 -3.55 6.37
CA ARG A 45 -14.86 -4.82 6.21
C ARG A 45 -14.40 -5.90 7.19
N TYR A 46 -13.36 -5.66 7.96
CA TYR A 46 -12.78 -6.74 8.75
C TYR A 46 -13.76 -7.32 9.76
N LYS A 47 -14.75 -6.56 10.18
CA LYS A 47 -15.72 -7.05 11.15
C LYS A 47 -16.80 -7.92 10.53
N TYR A 48 -16.94 -7.90 9.22
CA TYR A 48 -18.12 -8.50 8.60
C TYR A 48 -17.87 -9.67 7.70
N LYS A 49 -16.62 -9.84 7.25
CA LYS A 49 -16.39 -10.82 6.18
C LYS A 49 -15.83 -12.14 6.67
N GLY A 50 -15.69 -12.32 7.95
CA GLY A 50 -15.28 -13.62 8.47
C GLY A 50 -13.80 -13.88 8.50
N GLN A 51 -12.98 -12.95 8.05
CA GLN A 51 -11.53 -13.10 8.07
C GLN A 51 -10.90 -11.81 8.54
N PRO A 52 -11.13 -11.47 9.81
CA PRO A 52 -10.71 -10.13 10.27
C PRO A 52 -9.21 -9.91 10.21
N VAL A 53 -8.43 -10.89 10.63
CA VAL A 53 -6.98 -10.68 10.62
C VAL A 53 -6.47 -10.55 9.21
N GLN A 54 -6.98 -11.37 8.31
CA GLN A 54 -6.55 -11.29 6.92
C GLN A 54 -6.91 -9.95 6.30
N ASP A 55 -8.10 -9.46 6.59
CA ASP A 55 -8.51 -8.15 6.06
C ASP A 55 -7.62 -7.05 6.61
N LEU A 56 -7.28 -7.11 7.88
CA LEU A 56 -6.40 -6.10 8.45
C LEU A 56 -5.00 -6.18 7.89
N GLU A 57 -4.54 -7.38 7.59
CA GLU A 57 -3.24 -7.52 6.97
C GLU A 57 -3.24 -6.95 5.56
N LYS A 58 -4.34 -7.11 4.85
CA LYS A 58 -4.43 -6.50 3.53
C LYS A 58 -4.43 -4.99 3.63
N ALA A 59 -5.16 -4.46 4.60
CA ALA A 59 -5.15 -3.02 4.82
C ALA A 59 -3.75 -2.54 5.12
N GLU A 60 -3.02 -3.28 5.92
CA GLU A 60 -1.66 -2.92 6.26
C GLU A 60 -0.78 -2.90 5.01
N TRP A 61 -0.95 -3.88 4.14
CA TRP A 61 -0.15 -3.94 2.93
C TRP A 61 -0.34 -2.70 2.08
N TYR A 62 -1.58 -2.30 1.90
CA TYR A 62 -1.85 -1.12 1.10
C TYR A 62 -1.36 0.15 1.77
N LEU A 63 -1.46 0.21 3.08
CA LEU A 63 -0.96 1.36 3.80
C LEU A 63 0.55 1.47 3.68
N ARG A 64 1.25 0.36 3.82
CA ARG A 64 2.70 0.37 3.70
C ARG A 64 3.12 0.80 2.31
N ARG A 65 2.42 0.31 1.29
CA ARG A 65 2.75 0.73 -0.07
C ARG A 65 2.51 2.22 -0.24
N LEU A 66 1.45 2.73 0.35
CA LEU A 66 1.18 4.16 0.27
C LEU A 66 2.28 4.96 0.93
N ILE A 67 2.75 4.50 2.07
CA ILE A 67 3.85 5.18 2.74
C ILE A 67 5.08 5.23 1.83
N VAL A 68 5.40 4.12 1.21
CA VAL A 68 6.55 4.08 0.31
C VAL A 68 6.39 5.07 -0.84
N GLU A 69 5.20 5.09 -1.43
CA GLU A 69 4.98 5.98 -2.56
C GLU A 69 5.08 7.44 -2.16
N VAL A 70 4.56 7.77 -1.00
CA VAL A 70 4.65 9.14 -0.52
C VAL A 70 6.08 9.51 -0.22
N LEU A 71 6.82 8.60 0.39
CA LEU A 71 8.22 8.86 0.67
C LEU A 71 9.01 9.08 -0.59
N GLU A 72 8.76 8.28 -1.61
CA GLU A 72 9.49 8.40 -2.86
C GLU A 72 9.20 9.74 -3.53
N GLN A 73 7.96 10.15 -3.49
CA GLN A 73 7.61 11.43 -4.08
C GLN A 73 8.23 12.57 -3.30
N ASP A 74 8.16 12.50 -1.99
CA ASP A 74 8.58 13.61 -1.15
C ASP A 74 10.08 13.77 -1.07
N VAL A 75 10.79 12.74 -1.44
CA VAL A 75 12.23 12.82 -1.45
C VAL A 75 12.73 13.94 -2.35
N GLU A 76 11.95 14.26 -3.36
CA GLU A 76 12.36 15.23 -4.34
C GLU A 76 11.98 16.64 -3.98
N VAL A 77 11.34 16.84 -2.85
CA VAL A 77 10.99 18.16 -2.43
C VAL A 77 11.57 18.37 -1.06
N ASP A 78 11.37 19.52 -0.52
CA ASP A 78 11.96 19.88 0.75
C ASP A 78 11.17 19.39 1.93
N TRP A 79 10.36 18.36 1.74
CA TRP A 79 9.51 17.92 2.82
C TRP A 79 10.32 17.48 4.06
N LEU A 80 11.50 16.91 3.82
CA LEU A 80 12.32 16.51 4.96
C LEU A 80 12.72 17.69 5.80
N LEU A 81 13.09 18.78 5.14
CA LEU A 81 13.42 19.97 5.86
C LEU A 81 12.23 20.56 6.56
N ASN A 82 11.10 20.57 5.86
CA ASN A 82 9.87 21.07 6.45
C ASN A 82 9.42 20.24 7.62
N TYR A 83 9.56 18.95 7.49
CA TYR A 83 9.14 18.05 8.54
C TYR A 83 9.93 18.30 9.80
N ARG A 84 11.24 18.39 9.67
CA ARG A 84 12.07 18.60 10.82
C ARG A 84 11.89 19.98 11.39
N GLY A 85 11.72 20.93 10.50
CA GLY A 85 11.50 22.30 10.95
C GLY A 85 10.17 22.46 11.64
N GLY A 86 9.19 21.71 11.19
CA GLY A 86 7.87 21.81 11.77
C GLY A 86 7.70 21.05 13.05
N SER A 87 8.63 20.17 13.32
CA SER A 87 8.53 19.45 14.57
C SER A 87 9.19 20.22 15.68
#